data_f537a0ffdee108cd7542e24f52ddb9af
#
_entry.id   f537a0ffdee108cd7542e24f52ddb9af
#
_cell.length_a   1.000
_cell.length_b   1.000
_cell.length_c   1.000
_cell.angle_alpha   90.00
_cell.angle_beta   90.00
_cell.angle_gamma   90.00
#
_symmetry.space_group_name_H-M   'P 1'
#
loop_
_entity.id
_entity.type
_entity.pdbx_description
1 polymer ?
#
loop_
_entity_poly.entity_id
_entity_poly.type
_entity_poly.pdbx_seq_one_letter_code
_entity_poly.pdbx_strand_id
1 'polypeptide(L)'
;MIDDVVLDWFCLINSKGIGPKTFWTLMRTYKTAKESLKHVSNPFPKNSAEKLLRSANCGIILANESSFPRGLKRSCYCPPMLYYKGDKSILSKKKIAIVGARNASISGMSIAKNLASKLSDKFAIVSGLAKGIDSSAHLGSLEILENRAAIAVLPTGIDKVYPKENTAIYEKIANHGILITEVAPCAGPDLGMFQARNRIISLLADGIIIVEAAAKSGTLATAKAALDVGCEVMVVPGSPLDPRSFGSNLLIKNGASLIQNHYDVLEILQFEENFVHPETPDQTIIDDEKDIHDLKDKVLSLLSTKAVSLDEISYHMNLSIPRLLCIISELELSGKIVKHATNEVSLS
;
A
#
# COMPACT_ATOMS: atom_id res chain seq x y z
N MET A 1 -30.48 -15.77 9.49
CA MET A 1 -30.04 -16.07 10.86
C MET A 1 -28.53 -16.17 10.84
N ILE A 2 -27.83 -15.69 11.88
CA ILE A 2 -26.39 -15.91 12.03
C ILE A 2 -26.22 -17.34 12.51
N ASP A 3 -25.26 -18.07 11.93
CA ASP A 3 -24.96 -19.46 12.31
C ASP A 3 -24.55 -19.54 13.79
N ASP A 4 -25.03 -20.55 14.49
CA ASP A 4 -24.70 -20.79 15.90
C ASP A 4 -23.20 -21.00 16.12
N VAL A 5 -22.50 -21.61 15.15
CA VAL A 5 -21.04 -21.78 15.24
C VAL A 5 -20.35 -20.42 15.22
N VAL A 6 -20.77 -19.49 14.35
CA VAL A 6 -20.25 -18.12 14.30
C VAL A 6 -20.48 -17.39 15.62
N LEU A 7 -21.68 -17.52 16.20
CA LEU A 7 -22.00 -16.90 17.48
C LEU A 7 -21.16 -17.46 18.62
N ASP A 8 -20.96 -18.78 18.67
CA ASP A 8 -20.17 -19.41 19.70
C ASP A 8 -18.68 -19.00 19.60
N TRP A 9 -18.12 -18.91 18.37
CA TRP A 9 -16.78 -18.40 18.13
C TRP A 9 -16.64 -16.94 18.54
N PHE A 10 -17.62 -16.10 18.15
CA PHE A 10 -17.64 -14.69 18.54
C PHE A 10 -17.68 -14.53 20.07
N CYS A 11 -18.57 -15.25 20.74
CA CYS A 11 -18.68 -15.20 22.20
C CYS A 11 -17.37 -15.63 22.87
N LEU A 12 -16.73 -16.70 22.39
CA LEU A 12 -15.49 -17.19 22.96
C LEU A 12 -14.35 -16.19 22.82
N ILE A 13 -14.06 -15.69 21.61
CA ILE A 13 -12.94 -14.76 21.38
C ILE A 13 -13.13 -13.41 22.06
N ASN A 14 -14.38 -12.94 22.22
CA ASN A 14 -14.69 -11.67 22.86
C ASN A 14 -14.94 -11.79 24.38
N SER A 15 -14.81 -12.97 24.95
CA SER A 15 -14.86 -13.17 26.41
C SER A 15 -13.65 -12.57 27.11
N LYS A 16 -13.82 -12.04 28.31
CA LYS A 16 -12.75 -11.38 29.06
C LYS A 16 -11.54 -12.30 29.26
N GLY A 17 -10.37 -11.81 28.87
CA GLY A 17 -9.10 -12.55 29.02
C GLY A 17 -8.83 -13.60 27.93
N ILE A 18 -9.69 -13.71 26.93
CA ILE A 18 -9.51 -14.63 25.81
C ILE A 18 -8.92 -13.86 24.62
N GLY A 19 -7.65 -14.12 24.34
CA GLY A 19 -7.00 -13.71 23.10
C GLY A 19 -6.86 -14.89 22.13
N PRO A 20 -6.32 -14.68 20.92
CA PRO A 20 -6.19 -15.75 19.90
C PRO A 20 -5.47 -16.99 20.43
N LYS A 21 -4.38 -16.84 21.17
CA LYS A 21 -3.63 -17.97 21.74
C LYS A 21 -4.48 -18.80 22.71
N THR A 22 -5.18 -18.14 23.64
CA THR A 22 -6.07 -18.80 24.61
C THR A 22 -7.24 -19.46 23.89
N PHE A 23 -7.83 -18.79 22.91
CA PHE A 23 -8.90 -19.35 22.06
C PHE A 23 -8.47 -20.71 21.48
N TRP A 24 -7.32 -20.76 20.81
CA TRP A 24 -6.84 -21.99 20.19
C TRP A 24 -6.46 -23.07 21.20
N THR A 25 -6.02 -22.69 22.40
CA THR A 25 -5.78 -23.65 23.49
C THR A 25 -7.09 -24.28 23.93
N LEU A 26 -8.13 -23.48 24.16
CA LEU A 26 -9.45 -23.98 24.55
C LEU A 26 -10.06 -24.88 23.47
N MET A 27 -9.96 -24.46 22.20
CA MET A 27 -10.46 -25.25 21.05
C MET A 27 -9.75 -26.60 20.91
N ARG A 28 -8.46 -26.68 21.23
CA ARG A 28 -7.71 -27.95 21.24
C ARG A 28 -8.17 -28.85 22.39
N THR A 29 -8.42 -28.28 23.56
CA THR A 29 -8.82 -29.02 24.77
C THR A 29 -10.27 -29.51 24.66
N TYR A 30 -11.20 -28.62 24.29
CA TYR A 30 -12.64 -28.90 24.35
C TYR A 30 -13.30 -29.15 23.01
N LYS A 31 -12.52 -29.12 21.90
CA LYS A 31 -12.90 -29.45 20.52
C LYS A 31 -13.86 -28.46 19.85
N THR A 32 -14.77 -27.82 20.60
CA THR A 32 -15.73 -26.83 20.05
C THR A 32 -15.77 -25.56 20.89
N ALA A 33 -16.14 -24.43 20.28
CA ALA A 33 -16.31 -23.17 21.00
C ALA A 33 -17.44 -23.26 22.01
N LYS A 34 -18.53 -23.98 21.68
CA LYS A 34 -19.66 -24.21 22.58
C LYS A 34 -19.24 -24.90 23.87
N GLU A 35 -18.43 -25.97 23.79
CA GLU A 35 -17.90 -26.64 24.98
C GLU A 35 -16.89 -25.76 25.71
N SER A 36 -16.02 -25.05 24.98
CA SER A 36 -15.05 -24.12 25.56
C SER A 36 -15.71 -23.03 26.41
N LEU A 37 -16.84 -22.49 25.95
CA LEU A 37 -17.60 -21.44 26.66
C LEU A 37 -18.08 -21.89 28.06
N LYS A 38 -18.34 -23.18 28.28
CA LYS A 38 -18.72 -23.71 29.60
C LYS A 38 -17.61 -23.57 30.63
N HIS A 39 -16.35 -23.41 30.19
CA HIS A 39 -15.17 -23.30 31.03
C HIS A 39 -14.62 -21.88 31.13
N VAL A 40 -15.35 -20.88 30.59
CA VAL A 40 -15.00 -19.46 30.67
C VAL A 40 -15.82 -18.80 31.77
N SER A 41 -15.17 -18.14 32.72
CA SER A 41 -15.84 -17.54 33.90
C SER A 41 -16.83 -16.43 33.53
N ASN A 42 -16.55 -15.65 32.50
CA ASN A 42 -17.41 -14.53 32.03
C ASN A 42 -17.52 -14.59 30.51
N PRO A 43 -18.35 -15.49 29.94
CA PRO A 43 -18.52 -15.57 28.50
C PRO A 43 -19.25 -14.33 27.97
N PHE A 44 -18.88 -13.91 26.77
CA PHE A 44 -19.57 -12.81 26.10
C PHE A 44 -21.02 -13.21 25.81
N PRO A 45 -22.04 -12.37 26.14
CA PRO A 45 -23.45 -12.75 26.03
C PRO A 45 -23.88 -12.97 24.58
N LYS A 46 -24.53 -14.11 24.29
CA LYS A 46 -24.94 -14.50 22.92
C LYS A 46 -25.90 -13.52 22.27
N ASN A 47 -26.88 -12.98 23.04
CA ASN A 47 -27.81 -11.97 22.54
C ASN A 47 -27.10 -10.65 22.14
N SER A 48 -26.07 -10.26 22.89
CA SER A 48 -25.25 -9.08 22.57
C SER A 48 -24.39 -9.33 21.34
N ALA A 49 -23.84 -10.55 21.19
CA ALA A 49 -23.08 -10.96 20.01
C ALA A 49 -23.93 -10.87 18.75
N GLU A 50 -25.13 -11.46 18.79
CA GLU A 50 -26.06 -11.43 17.66
C GLU A 50 -26.45 -10.00 17.26
N LYS A 51 -26.76 -9.13 18.22
CA LYS A 51 -27.07 -7.74 17.98
C LYS A 51 -25.90 -6.99 17.33
N LEU A 52 -24.69 -7.15 17.83
CA LEU A 52 -23.49 -6.53 17.28
C LEU A 52 -23.20 -6.98 15.86
N LEU A 53 -23.24 -8.28 15.60
CA LEU A 53 -22.98 -8.85 14.28
C LEU A 53 -24.03 -8.43 13.24
N ARG A 54 -25.32 -8.36 13.63
CA ARG A 54 -26.40 -7.87 12.75
C ARG A 54 -26.21 -6.39 12.42
N SER A 55 -25.85 -5.56 13.39
CA SER A 55 -25.69 -4.10 13.18
C SER A 55 -24.45 -3.76 12.34
N ALA A 56 -23.44 -4.60 12.32
CA ALA A 56 -22.17 -4.33 11.63
C ALA A 56 -22.29 -4.44 10.10
N ASN A 57 -23.30 -5.11 9.58
CA ASN A 57 -23.52 -5.33 8.14
C ASN A 57 -22.24 -5.73 7.41
N CYS A 58 -21.56 -6.78 7.89
CA CYS A 58 -20.31 -7.27 7.37
C CYS A 58 -20.33 -8.79 7.20
N GLY A 59 -19.46 -9.29 6.32
CA GLY A 59 -19.19 -10.72 6.24
C GLY A 59 -18.24 -11.17 7.32
N ILE A 60 -18.24 -12.48 7.60
CA ILE A 60 -17.38 -13.14 8.57
C ILE A 60 -16.72 -14.32 7.87
N ILE A 61 -15.43 -14.54 8.17
CA ILE A 61 -14.69 -15.72 7.74
C ILE A 61 -14.07 -16.38 8.98
N LEU A 62 -14.44 -17.62 9.25
CA LEU A 62 -13.85 -18.39 10.34
C LEU A 62 -12.52 -19.04 9.91
N ALA A 63 -11.60 -19.20 10.84
CA ALA A 63 -10.28 -19.77 10.55
C ALA A 63 -10.30 -21.23 10.08
N ASN A 64 -11.40 -21.96 10.30
CA ASN A 64 -11.59 -23.31 9.79
C ASN A 64 -12.15 -23.37 8.36
N GLU A 65 -12.58 -22.24 7.77
CA GLU A 65 -13.05 -22.17 6.40
C GLU A 65 -11.91 -22.26 5.38
N SER A 66 -12.21 -22.75 4.19
CA SER A 66 -11.26 -22.82 3.06
C SER A 66 -10.90 -21.43 2.52
N SER A 67 -11.81 -20.47 2.62
CA SER A 67 -11.65 -19.07 2.22
C SER A 67 -10.75 -18.25 3.16
N PHE A 68 -10.42 -18.78 4.33
CA PHE A 68 -9.54 -18.09 5.30
C PHE A 68 -8.10 -18.07 4.80
N PRO A 69 -7.41 -16.89 4.81
CA PRO A 69 -6.06 -16.76 4.29
C PRO A 69 -5.06 -17.69 4.97
N ARG A 70 -4.39 -18.54 4.17
CA ARG A 70 -3.47 -19.58 4.68
C ARG A 70 -2.29 -18.98 5.46
N GLY A 71 -1.78 -17.81 5.04
CA GLY A 71 -0.66 -17.14 5.72
C GLY A 71 -0.94 -16.88 7.20
N LEU A 72 -2.17 -16.49 7.55
CA LEU A 72 -2.55 -16.23 8.93
C LEU A 72 -2.50 -17.48 9.82
N LYS A 73 -2.70 -18.68 9.26
CA LYS A 73 -2.66 -19.96 10.00
C LYS A 73 -1.25 -20.35 10.45
N ARG A 74 -0.19 -19.70 9.92
CA ARG A 74 1.20 -19.98 10.33
C ARG A 74 1.54 -19.42 11.69
N SER A 75 0.77 -18.47 12.21
CA SER A 75 1.01 -17.82 13.49
C SER A 75 0.28 -18.50 14.63
N CYS A 76 0.94 -18.64 15.79
CA CYS A 76 0.28 -19.04 17.03
C CYS A 76 -0.74 -18.01 17.53
N TYR A 77 -0.72 -16.81 16.96
CA TYR A 77 -1.71 -15.74 17.15
C TYR A 77 -2.68 -15.65 15.97
N CYS A 78 -2.93 -16.75 15.26
CA CYS A 78 -3.93 -16.79 14.20
C CYS A 78 -5.28 -16.25 14.68
N PRO A 79 -5.86 -15.19 14.04
CA PRO A 79 -7.17 -14.71 14.43
C PRO A 79 -8.20 -15.82 14.21
N PRO A 80 -9.06 -16.14 15.19
CA PRO A 80 -10.09 -17.16 15.03
C PRO A 80 -11.10 -16.82 13.94
N MET A 81 -11.38 -15.52 13.77
CA MET A 81 -12.31 -15.02 12.78
C MET A 81 -11.83 -13.66 12.23
N LEU A 82 -12.24 -13.38 11.00
CA LEU A 82 -12.07 -12.09 10.35
C LEU A 82 -13.42 -11.53 9.98
N TYR A 83 -13.61 -10.25 10.25
CA TYR A 83 -14.72 -9.46 9.70
C TYR A 83 -14.28 -8.82 8.41
N TYR A 84 -15.15 -8.78 7.40
CA TYR A 84 -14.81 -8.17 6.12
C TYR A 84 -15.96 -7.39 5.51
N LYS A 85 -15.61 -6.42 4.65
CA LYS A 85 -16.53 -5.68 3.80
C LYS A 85 -15.90 -5.51 2.42
N GLY A 86 -16.63 -5.84 1.37
CA GLY A 86 -16.13 -5.87 0.00
C GLY A 86 -16.03 -7.28 -0.57
N ASP A 87 -15.17 -7.46 -1.58
CA ASP A 87 -15.03 -8.72 -2.31
C ASP A 87 -14.01 -9.67 -1.66
N LYS A 88 -14.49 -10.73 -1.00
CA LYS A 88 -13.61 -11.73 -0.37
C LYS A 88 -12.79 -12.57 -1.37
N SER A 89 -13.12 -12.58 -2.66
CA SER A 89 -12.36 -13.33 -3.67
C SER A 89 -10.94 -12.80 -3.79
N ILE A 90 -10.71 -11.52 -3.49
CA ILE A 90 -9.41 -10.85 -3.49
C ILE A 90 -8.43 -11.52 -2.51
N LEU A 91 -8.91 -12.15 -1.44
CA LEU A 91 -8.07 -12.85 -0.47
C LEU A 91 -7.38 -14.10 -1.05
N SER A 92 -7.81 -14.59 -2.20
CA SER A 92 -7.16 -15.71 -2.90
C SER A 92 -5.98 -15.30 -3.78
N LYS A 93 -5.90 -14.00 -4.17
CA LYS A 93 -4.81 -13.48 -5.02
C LYS A 93 -3.47 -13.54 -4.28
N LYS A 94 -2.34 -13.53 -5.03
CA LYS A 94 -1.02 -13.23 -4.47
C LYS A 94 -1.03 -11.80 -3.92
N LYS A 95 -0.30 -11.54 -2.84
CA LYS A 95 -0.41 -10.30 -2.08
C LYS A 95 0.94 -9.69 -1.82
N ILE A 96 1.03 -8.39 -1.98
CA ILE A 96 2.19 -7.62 -1.55
C ILE A 96 1.76 -6.52 -0.59
N ALA A 97 2.45 -6.38 0.52
CA ALA A 97 2.19 -5.29 1.44
C ALA A 97 3.03 -4.07 1.10
N ILE A 98 2.44 -2.88 1.16
CA ILE A 98 3.15 -1.60 1.06
C ILE A 98 2.82 -0.80 2.31
N VAL A 99 3.83 -0.52 3.14
CA VAL A 99 3.68 0.20 4.39
C VAL A 99 4.81 1.20 4.61
N GLY A 100 4.59 2.20 5.47
CA GLY A 100 5.64 3.18 5.74
C GLY A 100 5.24 4.28 6.70
N ALA A 101 5.91 5.42 6.56
CA ALA A 101 5.72 6.58 7.43
C ALA A 101 4.30 7.16 7.32
N ARG A 102 3.71 7.51 8.47
CA ARG A 102 2.44 8.26 8.54
C ARG A 102 2.63 9.73 8.13
N ASN A 103 3.78 10.30 8.47
CA ASN A 103 4.20 11.64 8.05
C ASN A 103 5.23 11.51 6.92
N ALA A 104 4.77 10.95 5.79
CA ALA A 104 5.60 10.68 4.63
C ALA A 104 5.92 11.95 3.83
N SER A 105 7.03 11.93 3.10
CA SER A 105 7.35 12.96 2.11
C SER A 105 6.41 12.85 0.89
N ILE A 106 6.32 13.93 0.14
CA ILE A 106 5.59 13.93 -1.16
C ILE A 106 6.20 12.89 -2.09
N SER A 107 7.52 12.79 -2.13
CA SER A 107 8.25 11.79 -2.92
C SER A 107 7.91 10.36 -2.47
N GLY A 108 7.96 10.08 -1.15
CA GLY A 108 7.61 8.75 -0.62
C GLY A 108 6.17 8.36 -0.94
N MET A 109 5.23 9.29 -0.81
CA MET A 109 3.82 9.05 -1.18
C MET A 109 3.66 8.76 -2.68
N SER A 110 4.38 9.50 -3.54
CA SER A 110 4.38 9.28 -4.99
C SER A 110 4.97 7.91 -5.36
N ILE A 111 6.08 7.52 -4.74
CA ILE A 111 6.72 6.21 -4.94
C ILE A 111 5.76 5.09 -4.52
N ALA A 112 5.15 5.18 -3.33
CA ALA A 112 4.22 4.17 -2.84
C ALA A 112 3.00 4.01 -3.77
N LYS A 113 2.46 5.13 -4.26
CA LYS A 113 1.35 5.15 -5.21
C LYS A 113 1.71 4.50 -6.54
N ASN A 114 2.88 4.86 -7.10
CA ASN A 114 3.37 4.30 -8.36
C ASN A 114 3.64 2.79 -8.26
N LEU A 115 4.35 2.35 -7.21
CA LEU A 115 4.60 0.93 -6.96
C LEU A 115 3.29 0.15 -6.84
N ALA A 116 2.33 0.66 -6.05
CA ALA A 116 1.03 0.03 -5.89
C ALA A 116 0.28 -0.09 -7.22
N SER A 117 0.25 0.98 -8.03
CA SER A 117 -0.39 0.98 -9.34
C SER A 117 0.24 -0.08 -10.27
N LYS A 118 1.57 -0.09 -10.39
CA LYS A 118 2.29 -1.02 -11.29
C LYS A 118 2.22 -2.49 -10.84
N LEU A 119 2.11 -2.75 -9.53
CA LEU A 119 2.04 -4.12 -8.99
C LEU A 119 0.61 -4.66 -8.93
N SER A 120 -0.42 -3.83 -9.07
CA SER A 120 -1.83 -4.21 -8.91
C SER A 120 -2.35 -5.19 -9.97
N ASP A 121 -1.69 -5.28 -11.12
CA ASP A 121 -2.03 -6.26 -12.15
C ASP A 121 -1.74 -7.70 -11.70
N LYS A 122 -0.73 -7.89 -10.86
CA LYS A 122 -0.23 -9.20 -10.44
C LYS A 122 -0.55 -9.53 -8.99
N PHE A 123 -0.67 -8.51 -8.14
CA PHE A 123 -0.84 -8.67 -6.69
C PHE A 123 -2.04 -7.89 -6.16
N ALA A 124 -2.66 -8.42 -5.14
CA ALA A 124 -3.49 -7.62 -4.26
C ALA A 124 -2.60 -6.79 -3.32
N ILE A 125 -2.81 -5.48 -3.28
CA ILE A 125 -2.02 -4.56 -2.45
C ILE A 125 -2.59 -4.52 -1.04
N VAL A 126 -1.81 -4.98 -0.08
CA VAL A 126 -2.16 -5.00 1.35
C VAL A 126 -1.57 -3.78 2.03
N SER A 127 -2.37 -3.05 2.79
CA SER A 127 -1.88 -1.98 3.64
C SER A 127 -2.82 -1.72 4.82
N GLY A 128 -2.46 -0.76 5.67
CA GLY A 128 -3.15 -0.55 6.94
C GLY A 128 -4.08 0.64 7.00
N LEU A 129 -4.37 1.29 5.88
CA LEU A 129 -5.22 2.47 5.81
C LEU A 129 -4.78 3.63 6.72
N ALA A 130 -3.50 3.68 7.14
CA ALA A 130 -2.96 4.83 7.87
C ALA A 130 -2.74 6.03 6.94
N LYS A 131 -2.45 7.21 7.51
CA LYS A 131 -2.03 8.38 6.71
C LYS A 131 -0.68 8.10 6.02
N GLY A 132 -0.34 8.87 5.00
CA GLY A 132 0.94 8.82 4.31
C GLY A 132 1.08 7.64 3.36
N ILE A 133 2.06 6.78 3.58
CA ILE A 133 2.38 5.68 2.66
C ILE A 133 1.21 4.71 2.45
N ASP A 134 0.54 4.29 3.53
CA ASP A 134 -0.57 3.32 3.45
C ASP A 134 -1.71 3.85 2.57
N SER A 135 -2.14 5.10 2.79
CA SER A 135 -3.19 5.73 1.99
C SER A 135 -2.79 5.91 0.53
N SER A 136 -1.52 6.27 0.27
CA SER A 136 -0.99 6.42 -1.09
C SER A 136 -0.93 5.09 -1.83
N ALA A 137 -0.53 4.00 -1.15
CA ALA A 137 -0.55 2.65 -1.71
C ALA A 137 -1.97 2.22 -2.10
N HIS A 138 -2.95 2.46 -1.23
CA HIS A 138 -4.35 2.16 -1.55
C HIS A 138 -4.88 2.99 -2.72
N LEU A 139 -4.53 4.28 -2.79
CA LEU A 139 -4.93 5.12 -3.93
C LEU A 139 -4.35 4.59 -5.24
N GLY A 140 -3.05 4.21 -5.27
CA GLY A 140 -2.41 3.64 -6.45
C GLY A 140 -3.09 2.34 -6.91
N SER A 141 -3.39 1.43 -5.98
CA SER A 141 -4.05 0.16 -6.30
C SER A 141 -5.50 0.30 -6.79
N LEU A 142 -6.16 1.42 -6.49
CA LEU A 142 -7.53 1.70 -6.91
C LEU A 142 -7.63 2.47 -8.24
N GLU A 143 -6.51 2.93 -8.80
CA GLU A 143 -6.49 3.64 -10.09
C GLU A 143 -6.72 2.70 -11.29
N ILE A 144 -6.34 1.44 -11.18
CA ILE A 144 -6.52 0.46 -12.24
C ILE A 144 -7.95 -0.10 -12.18
N LEU A 145 -8.75 0.21 -13.20
CA LEU A 145 -10.19 -0.11 -13.23
C LEU A 145 -10.47 -1.62 -13.32
N GLU A 146 -9.64 -2.37 -14.02
CA GLU A 146 -9.89 -3.77 -14.38
C GLU A 146 -9.43 -4.78 -13.31
N ASN A 147 -8.44 -4.46 -12.48
CA ASN A 147 -7.85 -5.38 -11.51
C ASN A 147 -7.75 -4.81 -10.08
N ARG A 148 -8.73 -4.00 -9.68
CA ARG A 148 -8.74 -3.42 -8.33
C ARG A 148 -8.63 -4.50 -7.27
N ALA A 149 -7.51 -4.53 -6.58
CA ALA A 149 -7.23 -5.53 -5.56
C ALA A 149 -6.56 -4.90 -4.32
N ALA A 150 -7.26 -3.93 -3.73
CA ALA A 150 -6.83 -3.33 -2.46
C ALA A 150 -7.35 -4.14 -1.27
N ILE A 151 -6.47 -4.47 -0.34
CA ILE A 151 -6.79 -5.11 0.95
C ILE A 151 -6.40 -4.15 2.07
N ALA A 152 -7.37 -3.54 2.73
CA ALA A 152 -7.09 -2.73 3.90
C ALA A 152 -7.30 -3.54 5.19
N VAL A 153 -6.26 -3.64 6.01
CA VAL A 153 -6.34 -4.27 7.33
C VAL A 153 -6.57 -3.17 8.37
N LEU A 154 -7.67 -3.26 9.12
CA LEU A 154 -8.06 -2.21 10.04
C LEU A 154 -7.66 -2.54 11.48
N PRO A 155 -7.28 -1.52 12.30
CA PRO A 155 -7.02 -1.66 13.73
C PRO A 155 -8.28 -1.43 14.58
N THR A 156 -9.45 -1.33 13.95
CA THR A 156 -10.75 -1.02 14.55
C THR A 156 -11.79 -2.03 14.12
N GLY A 157 -12.96 -2.01 14.73
CA GLY A 157 -14.12 -2.70 14.18
C GLY A 157 -14.40 -2.27 12.76
N ILE A 158 -14.96 -3.18 11.97
CA ILE A 158 -15.21 -3.01 10.54
C ILE A 158 -16.11 -1.81 10.22
N ASP A 159 -16.89 -1.38 11.17
CA ASP A 159 -17.84 -0.26 11.09
C ASP A 159 -17.23 1.07 11.55
N LYS A 160 -15.96 1.09 11.95
CA LYS A 160 -15.27 2.27 12.47
C LYS A 160 -14.12 2.69 11.55
N VAL A 161 -14.29 3.82 10.89
CA VAL A 161 -13.23 4.38 10.04
C VAL A 161 -12.16 5.05 10.90
N TYR A 162 -10.90 4.63 10.72
CA TYR A 162 -9.75 5.25 11.35
C TYR A 162 -8.51 5.21 10.45
N PRO A 163 -7.82 6.32 10.24
CA PRO A 163 -8.19 7.68 10.67
C PRO A 163 -9.38 8.25 9.87
N LYS A 164 -10.12 9.19 10.42
CA LYS A 164 -11.34 9.74 9.77
C LYS A 164 -11.04 10.42 8.43
N GLU A 165 -9.85 10.97 8.26
CA GLU A 165 -9.41 11.61 7.02
C GLU A 165 -9.38 10.65 5.83
N ASN A 166 -9.24 9.35 6.09
CA ASN A 166 -9.22 8.32 5.04
C ASN A 166 -10.62 7.70 4.76
N THR A 167 -11.71 8.36 5.19
CA THR A 167 -13.08 7.86 4.95
C THR A 167 -13.36 7.62 3.47
N ALA A 168 -12.97 8.53 2.59
CA ALA A 168 -13.18 8.36 1.15
C ALA A 168 -12.42 7.15 0.57
N ILE A 169 -11.21 6.86 1.09
CA ILE A 169 -10.43 5.69 0.68
C ILE A 169 -11.07 4.42 1.23
N TYR A 170 -11.51 4.44 2.48
CA TYR A 170 -12.24 3.33 3.11
C TYR A 170 -13.47 2.93 2.26
N GLU A 171 -14.30 3.90 1.85
CA GLU A 171 -15.49 3.64 1.04
C GLU A 171 -15.14 3.10 -0.35
N LYS A 172 -14.11 3.65 -0.99
CA LYS A 172 -13.62 3.12 -2.28
C LYS A 172 -13.15 1.67 -2.15
N ILE A 173 -12.41 1.32 -1.08
CA ILE A 173 -11.95 -0.06 -0.85
C ILE A 173 -13.15 -0.97 -0.52
N ALA A 174 -14.12 -0.51 0.25
CA ALA A 174 -15.32 -1.28 0.54
C ALA A 174 -16.13 -1.64 -0.72
N ASN A 175 -16.10 -0.79 -1.74
CA ASN A 175 -16.82 -0.98 -3.00
C ASN A 175 -16.02 -1.72 -4.08
N HIS A 176 -14.69 -1.64 -4.07
CA HIS A 176 -13.83 -2.10 -5.16
C HIS A 176 -12.65 -2.99 -4.71
N GLY A 177 -12.53 -3.24 -3.44
CA GLY A 177 -11.49 -4.03 -2.80
C GLY A 177 -12.09 -4.85 -1.66
N ILE A 178 -11.32 -5.00 -0.59
CA ILE A 178 -11.76 -5.63 0.65
C ILE A 178 -11.15 -4.96 1.87
N LEU A 179 -11.99 -4.66 2.85
CA LEU A 179 -11.60 -4.27 4.20
C LEU A 179 -11.64 -5.51 5.08
N ILE A 180 -10.64 -5.72 5.91
CA ILE A 180 -10.61 -6.83 6.87
C ILE A 180 -10.14 -6.37 8.25
N THR A 181 -10.64 -7.03 9.29
CA THR A 181 -10.18 -6.85 10.66
C THR A 181 -10.44 -8.08 11.50
N GLU A 182 -9.63 -8.29 12.55
CA GLU A 182 -9.93 -9.26 13.62
C GLU A 182 -10.69 -8.63 14.79
N VAL A 183 -10.84 -7.31 14.79
CA VAL A 183 -11.45 -6.55 15.87
C VAL A 183 -12.96 -6.61 15.77
N ALA A 184 -13.62 -6.88 16.88
CA ALA A 184 -15.08 -6.95 16.94
C ALA A 184 -15.72 -5.64 16.48
N PRO A 185 -16.91 -5.70 15.83
CA PRO A 185 -17.66 -4.49 15.46
C PRO A 185 -17.87 -3.54 16.64
N CYS A 186 -18.02 -2.25 16.34
CA CYS A 186 -18.15 -1.15 17.29
C CYS A 186 -16.90 -0.81 18.12
N ALA A 187 -15.85 -1.61 18.09
CA ALA A 187 -14.62 -1.30 18.82
C ALA A 187 -13.84 -0.16 18.14
N GLY A 188 -13.47 0.85 18.93
CA GLY A 188 -12.64 1.97 18.52
C GLY A 188 -11.14 1.61 18.45
N PRO A 189 -10.29 2.56 18.05
CA PRO A 189 -8.85 2.35 18.01
C PRO A 189 -8.27 2.24 19.43
N ASP A 190 -7.38 1.26 19.61
CA ASP A 190 -6.57 1.05 20.80
C ASP A 190 -5.11 0.79 20.41
N LEU A 191 -4.15 1.20 21.25
CA LEU A 191 -2.72 1.09 20.94
C LEU A 191 -2.29 -0.36 20.66
N GLY A 192 -2.80 -1.32 21.42
CA GLY A 192 -2.50 -2.75 21.20
C GLY A 192 -3.03 -3.28 19.87
N MET A 193 -4.14 -2.73 19.38
CA MET A 193 -4.76 -3.15 18.13
C MET A 193 -3.96 -2.75 16.89
N PHE A 194 -3.16 -1.68 16.95
CA PHE A 194 -2.25 -1.32 15.84
C PHE A 194 -1.14 -2.34 15.67
N GLN A 195 -0.57 -2.85 16.76
CA GLN A 195 0.45 -3.89 16.70
C GLN A 195 -0.16 -5.23 16.25
N ALA A 196 -1.32 -5.57 16.78
CA ALA A 196 -2.07 -6.75 16.38
C ALA A 196 -2.42 -6.72 14.88
N ARG A 197 -2.86 -5.58 14.34
CA ARG A 197 -3.14 -5.37 12.93
C ARG A 197 -1.89 -5.56 12.05
N ASN A 198 -0.75 -5.01 12.47
CA ASN A 198 0.49 -5.07 11.68
C ASN A 198 0.95 -6.51 11.43
N ARG A 199 0.77 -7.44 12.40
CA ARG A 199 1.07 -8.85 12.19
C ARG A 199 0.18 -9.48 11.12
N ILE A 200 -1.08 -9.04 11.01
CA ILE A 200 -2.00 -9.53 9.97
C ILE A 200 -1.51 -9.10 8.58
N ILE A 201 -1.04 -7.86 8.44
CA ILE A 201 -0.45 -7.38 7.18
C ILE A 201 0.72 -8.26 6.77
N SER A 202 1.68 -8.50 7.69
CA SER A 202 2.87 -9.32 7.42
C SER A 202 2.53 -10.78 7.09
N LEU A 203 1.54 -11.36 7.77
CA LEU A 203 1.12 -12.75 7.57
C LEU A 203 0.29 -12.96 6.29
N LEU A 204 -0.36 -11.91 5.79
CA LEU A 204 -1.14 -11.97 4.56
C LEU A 204 -0.26 -11.89 3.30
N ALA A 205 0.83 -11.15 3.38
CA ALA A 205 1.65 -10.80 2.24
C ALA A 205 2.67 -11.89 1.90
N ASP A 206 2.97 -12.04 0.62
CA ASP A 206 4.07 -12.85 0.10
C ASP A 206 5.40 -12.08 0.15
N GLY A 207 5.33 -10.74 0.13
CA GLY A 207 6.43 -9.80 0.34
C GLY A 207 5.93 -8.48 0.90
N ILE A 208 6.79 -7.76 1.61
CA ILE A 208 6.48 -6.44 2.18
C ILE A 208 7.45 -5.38 1.69
N ILE A 209 6.90 -4.26 1.21
CA ILE A 209 7.64 -3.08 0.77
C ILE A 209 7.55 -2.02 1.84
N ILE A 210 8.72 -1.55 2.30
CA ILE A 210 8.85 -0.45 3.26
C ILE A 210 9.24 0.82 2.50
N VAL A 211 8.38 1.84 2.58
CA VAL A 211 8.64 3.17 2.01
C VAL A 211 8.69 4.17 3.15
N GLU A 212 9.87 4.74 3.41
CA GLU A 212 10.14 5.62 4.54
C GLU A 212 9.77 5.05 5.92
N ALA A 213 10.75 4.85 6.75
CA ALA A 213 10.60 4.49 8.15
C ALA A 213 11.61 5.25 9.01
N ALA A 214 11.14 6.04 9.97
CA ALA A 214 12.01 6.68 10.96
C ALA A 214 12.56 5.63 11.96
N ALA A 215 13.62 5.96 12.69
CA ALA A 215 14.32 5.05 13.62
C ALA A 215 13.43 4.39 14.68
N LYS A 216 12.34 5.06 15.10
CA LYS A 216 11.39 4.55 16.12
C LYS A 216 9.99 4.33 15.51
N SER A 217 9.91 3.95 14.24
CA SER A 217 8.65 3.77 13.53
C SER A 217 8.00 2.42 13.87
N GLY A 218 6.68 2.41 14.01
CA GLY A 218 5.88 1.17 14.05
C GLY A 218 6.04 0.29 12.80
N THR A 219 6.46 0.88 11.68
CA THR A 219 6.78 0.19 10.42
C THR A 219 7.93 -0.81 10.60
N LEU A 220 8.93 -0.49 11.46
CA LEU A 220 10.02 -1.43 11.78
C LEU A 220 9.51 -2.67 12.52
N ALA A 221 8.50 -2.52 13.37
CA ALA A 221 7.87 -3.67 14.03
C ALA A 221 7.13 -4.55 13.00
N THR A 222 6.52 -3.94 11.97
CA THR A 222 5.88 -4.67 10.87
C THR A 222 6.93 -5.42 10.03
N ALA A 223 8.06 -4.78 9.70
CA ALA A 223 9.17 -5.42 8.99
C ALA A 223 9.74 -6.60 9.78
N LYS A 224 9.94 -6.44 11.09
CA LYS A 224 10.40 -7.53 11.96
C LYS A 224 9.40 -8.68 11.98
N ALA A 225 8.10 -8.40 12.15
CA ALA A 225 7.07 -9.43 12.12
C ALA A 225 7.02 -10.17 10.77
N ALA A 226 7.35 -9.50 9.67
CA ALA A 226 7.47 -10.12 8.34
C ALA A 226 8.66 -11.08 8.28
N LEU A 227 9.83 -10.67 8.75
CA LEU A 227 11.02 -11.53 8.82
C LEU A 227 10.78 -12.77 9.70
N ASP A 228 10.13 -12.60 10.85
CA ASP A 228 9.82 -13.70 11.79
C ASP A 228 8.94 -14.80 11.15
N VAL A 229 8.22 -14.50 10.08
CA VAL A 229 7.35 -15.46 9.37
C VAL A 229 7.88 -15.84 7.98
N GLY A 230 9.12 -15.44 7.66
CA GLY A 230 9.76 -15.74 6.36
C GLY A 230 9.16 -14.97 5.19
N CYS A 231 8.55 -13.82 5.43
CA CYS A 231 8.10 -12.91 4.38
C CYS A 231 9.27 -12.05 3.90
N GLU A 232 9.44 -11.92 2.60
CA GLU A 232 10.51 -11.10 2.01
C GLU A 232 10.31 -9.62 2.33
N VAL A 233 11.37 -8.96 2.81
CA VAL A 233 11.34 -7.54 3.18
C VAL A 233 12.15 -6.74 2.16
N MET A 234 11.44 -5.90 1.41
CA MET A 234 11.96 -5.02 0.38
C MET A 234 11.87 -3.57 0.85
N VAL A 235 12.85 -2.75 0.53
CA VAL A 235 12.95 -1.40 1.09
C VAL A 235 13.32 -0.40 0.01
N VAL A 236 12.57 0.68 -0.07
CA VAL A 236 12.91 1.83 -0.90
C VAL A 236 13.99 2.64 -0.16
N PRO A 237 15.17 2.86 -0.76
CA PRO A 237 16.23 3.64 -0.16
C PRO A 237 15.85 5.11 -0.07
N GLY A 238 16.40 5.81 0.91
CA GLY A 238 16.19 7.25 1.04
C GLY A 238 17.48 7.99 1.43
N SER A 239 17.40 9.32 1.42
CA SER A 239 18.55 10.15 1.79
C SER A 239 19.01 9.86 3.23
N PRO A 240 20.28 9.66 3.49
CA PRO A 240 20.82 9.51 4.86
C PRO A 240 20.67 10.78 5.71
N LEU A 241 20.39 11.92 5.09
CA LEU A 241 20.11 13.19 5.77
C LEU A 241 18.61 13.34 6.15
N ASP A 242 17.74 12.48 5.63
CA ASP A 242 16.31 12.55 5.96
C ASP A 242 15.99 11.60 7.13
N PRO A 243 15.54 12.13 8.29
CA PRO A 243 15.17 11.31 9.44
C PRO A 243 14.10 10.25 9.15
N ARG A 244 13.26 10.47 8.14
CA ARG A 244 12.22 9.52 7.71
C ARG A 244 12.79 8.27 7.05
N SER A 245 14.02 8.35 6.54
CA SER A 245 14.70 7.23 5.84
C SER A 245 15.66 6.48 6.75
N PHE A 246 15.88 6.92 7.99
CA PHE A 246 16.88 6.30 8.86
C PHE A 246 16.58 4.83 9.15
N GLY A 247 15.33 4.51 9.46
CA GLY A 247 14.93 3.12 9.76
C GLY A 247 14.86 2.25 8.50
N SER A 248 14.39 2.79 7.36
CA SER A 248 14.40 2.06 6.09
C SER A 248 15.83 1.75 5.65
N ASN A 249 16.75 2.70 5.69
CA ASN A 249 18.16 2.47 5.37
C ASN A 249 18.83 1.47 6.34
N LEU A 250 18.42 1.47 7.62
CA LEU A 250 18.91 0.48 8.60
C LEU A 250 18.43 -0.95 8.25
N LEU A 251 17.22 -1.11 7.75
CA LEU A 251 16.73 -2.42 7.28
C LEU A 251 17.56 -2.93 6.11
N ILE A 252 17.89 -2.07 5.13
CA ILE A 252 18.78 -2.42 4.01
C ILE A 252 20.15 -2.84 4.53
N LYS A 253 20.75 -2.07 5.46
CA LYS A 253 22.03 -2.39 6.07
C LYS A 253 22.02 -3.74 6.79
N ASN A 254 20.86 -4.16 7.29
CA ASN A 254 20.65 -5.44 7.97
C ASN A 254 20.21 -6.58 7.03
N GLY A 255 20.31 -6.38 5.71
CA GLY A 255 20.10 -7.42 4.71
C GLY A 255 18.72 -7.44 4.06
N ALA A 256 17.86 -6.44 4.29
CA ALA A 256 16.65 -6.30 3.51
C ALA A 256 16.96 -5.91 2.06
N SER A 257 16.20 -6.44 1.12
CA SER A 257 16.40 -6.22 -0.30
C SER A 257 16.09 -4.77 -0.68
N LEU A 258 17.05 -4.08 -1.30
CA LEU A 258 16.84 -2.72 -1.82
C LEU A 258 16.03 -2.81 -3.12
N ILE A 259 15.00 -1.97 -3.24
CA ILE A 259 14.22 -1.81 -4.46
C ILE A 259 14.16 -0.35 -4.90
N GLN A 260 14.21 -0.12 -6.21
CA GLN A 260 14.09 1.20 -6.83
C GLN A 260 12.79 1.33 -7.62
N ASN A 261 12.25 0.20 -8.10
CA ASN A 261 11.07 0.16 -8.95
C ASN A 261 10.30 -1.17 -8.77
N HIS A 262 9.21 -1.36 -9.51
CA HIS A 262 8.38 -2.56 -9.44
C HIS A 262 9.03 -3.80 -10.08
N TYR A 263 9.99 -3.64 -10.98
CA TYR A 263 10.71 -4.78 -11.58
C TYR A 263 11.59 -5.48 -10.55
N ASP A 264 12.28 -4.71 -9.68
CA ASP A 264 13.07 -5.29 -8.59
C ASP A 264 12.20 -6.17 -7.68
N VAL A 265 10.97 -5.74 -7.43
CA VAL A 265 9.99 -6.50 -6.64
C VAL A 265 9.64 -7.83 -7.31
N LEU A 266 9.40 -7.80 -8.62
CA LEU A 266 9.03 -8.99 -9.39
C LEU A 266 10.20 -9.98 -9.46
N GLU A 267 11.41 -9.49 -9.64
CA GLU A 267 12.65 -10.29 -9.64
C GLU A 267 12.86 -10.98 -8.29
N ILE A 268 12.83 -10.21 -7.19
CA ILE A 268 13.02 -10.74 -5.83
C ILE A 268 11.99 -11.82 -5.50
N LEU A 269 10.74 -11.65 -5.92
CA LEU A 269 9.67 -12.64 -5.71
C LEU A 269 9.66 -13.77 -6.73
N GLN A 270 10.65 -13.86 -7.60
CA GLN A 270 10.81 -14.90 -8.64
C GLN A 270 9.54 -15.05 -9.49
N PHE A 271 8.95 -13.94 -9.87
CA PHE A 271 7.87 -13.93 -10.83
C PHE A 271 8.48 -14.19 -12.21
N GLU A 272 8.39 -15.44 -12.70
CA GLU A 272 8.84 -15.84 -14.04
C GLU A 272 8.01 -15.12 -15.11
N GLU A 273 8.50 -14.02 -15.57
CA GLU A 273 8.30 -13.47 -16.90
C GLU A 273 9.70 -13.20 -17.47
N ASN A 274 9.86 -13.31 -18.77
CA ASN A 274 11.06 -12.86 -19.48
C ASN A 274 11.25 -11.36 -19.19
N PHE A 275 11.87 -11.06 -18.05
CA PHE A 275 12.25 -9.68 -17.71
C PHE A 275 13.36 -9.29 -18.67
N VAL A 276 12.97 -8.62 -19.72
CA VAL A 276 13.82 -7.59 -20.27
C VAL A 276 13.78 -6.50 -19.21
N HIS A 277 14.84 -6.41 -18.37
CA HIS A 277 15.06 -5.17 -17.63
C HIS A 277 14.86 -4.06 -18.65
N PRO A 278 13.96 -3.08 -18.42
CA PRO A 278 14.11 -1.88 -19.19
C PRO A 278 15.57 -1.47 -18.90
N GLU A 279 16.38 -1.54 -19.91
CA GLU A 279 17.67 -0.89 -19.90
C GLU A 279 17.42 0.42 -19.18
N THR A 280 18.24 0.77 -18.19
CA THR A 280 18.20 2.02 -17.39
C THR A 280 17.44 3.06 -18.16
N PRO A 281 16.39 3.74 -17.54
CA PRO A 281 15.54 4.62 -18.33
C PRO A 281 16.47 5.32 -19.27
N ASP A 282 16.36 4.90 -20.51
CA ASP A 282 17.20 5.42 -21.54
C ASP A 282 17.24 6.90 -21.19
N GLN A 283 18.37 7.34 -20.62
CA GLN A 283 18.81 8.60 -21.11
C GLN A 283 18.74 8.32 -22.61
N THR A 284 17.61 8.59 -23.22
CA THR A 284 17.64 9.01 -24.57
C THR A 284 18.59 10.19 -24.55
N ILE A 285 19.84 9.82 -24.37
CA ILE A 285 20.94 10.50 -24.99
C ILE A 285 20.42 10.56 -26.40
N ILE A 286 19.94 11.71 -26.73
CA ILE A 286 19.52 12.13 -28.02
C ILE A 286 20.65 11.70 -28.96
N ASP A 287 20.59 10.45 -29.41
CA ASP A 287 21.33 9.97 -30.55
C ASP A 287 20.63 10.49 -31.78
N ASP A 288 20.71 11.80 -31.91
CA ASP A 288 20.78 12.45 -33.21
C ASP A 288 21.02 13.94 -32.96
N GLU A 289 22.28 14.32 -32.99
CA GLU A 289 22.66 15.73 -33.20
C GLU A 289 21.87 16.35 -34.36
N LYS A 290 21.44 15.55 -35.34
CA LYS A 290 20.54 15.96 -36.42
C LYS A 290 19.14 16.35 -35.95
N ASP A 291 18.52 15.55 -35.10
CA ASP A 291 17.16 15.84 -34.59
C ASP A 291 17.12 17.12 -33.72
N ILE A 292 18.18 17.36 -32.95
CA ILE A 292 18.30 18.59 -32.13
C ILE A 292 18.50 19.80 -33.04
N HIS A 293 19.31 19.67 -34.08
CA HIS A 293 19.56 20.78 -35.03
C HIS A 293 18.27 21.16 -35.76
N ASP A 294 17.53 20.16 -36.25
CA ASP A 294 16.24 20.36 -36.91
C ASP A 294 15.18 20.97 -35.96
N LEU A 295 15.19 20.58 -34.70
CA LEU A 295 14.29 21.14 -33.67
C LEU A 295 14.64 22.61 -33.35
N LYS A 296 15.93 22.95 -33.26
CA LYS A 296 16.42 24.31 -33.03
C LYS A 296 15.98 25.22 -34.18
N ASP A 297 16.15 24.77 -35.41
CA ASP A 297 15.76 25.55 -36.59
C ASP A 297 14.24 25.76 -36.69
N LYS A 298 13.46 24.75 -36.30
CA LYS A 298 12.01 24.86 -36.17
C LYS A 298 11.60 25.87 -35.10
N VAL A 299 12.22 25.84 -33.92
CA VAL A 299 11.97 26.82 -32.85
C VAL A 299 12.28 28.22 -33.34
N LEU A 300 13.43 28.44 -33.98
CA LEU A 300 13.81 29.75 -34.52
C LEU A 300 12.84 30.22 -35.56
N SER A 301 12.30 29.34 -36.40
CA SER A 301 11.31 29.72 -37.45
C SER A 301 9.96 30.16 -36.87
N LEU A 302 9.62 29.78 -35.66
CA LEU A 302 8.40 30.19 -34.95
C LEU A 302 8.56 31.52 -34.19
N LEU A 303 9.81 31.96 -33.98
CA LEU A 303 10.10 33.16 -33.22
C LEU A 303 10.25 34.37 -34.12
N SER A 304 9.91 35.52 -33.60
CA SER A 304 10.11 36.84 -34.18
C SER A 304 10.71 37.76 -33.10
N THR A 305 10.87 39.05 -33.43
CA THR A 305 11.23 40.06 -32.43
C THR A 305 10.12 40.33 -31.41
N LYS A 306 8.90 39.78 -31.64
CA LYS A 306 7.82 39.79 -30.66
C LYS A 306 7.94 38.57 -29.76
N ALA A 307 7.86 38.78 -28.46
CA ALA A 307 7.93 37.70 -27.44
C ALA A 307 6.75 36.74 -27.60
N VAL A 308 7.03 35.43 -27.53
CA VAL A 308 6.08 34.31 -27.61
C VAL A 308 6.23 33.45 -26.34
N SER A 309 5.11 32.98 -25.79
CA SER A 309 5.15 32.14 -24.57
C SER A 309 5.69 30.75 -24.85
N LEU A 310 6.39 30.15 -23.86
CA LEU A 310 6.90 28.80 -23.97
C LEU A 310 5.77 27.76 -24.12
N ASP A 311 4.60 28.03 -23.53
CA ASP A 311 3.43 27.15 -23.63
C ASP A 311 2.90 27.11 -25.07
N GLU A 312 2.88 28.26 -25.77
CA GLU A 312 2.44 28.37 -27.14
C GLU A 312 3.39 27.64 -28.11
N ILE A 313 4.70 27.76 -27.88
CA ILE A 313 5.71 27.05 -28.67
C ILE A 313 5.63 25.52 -28.40
N SER A 314 5.48 25.13 -27.16
CA SER A 314 5.30 23.72 -26.73
C SER A 314 4.08 23.09 -27.43
N TYR A 315 2.97 23.80 -27.47
CA TYR A 315 1.75 23.34 -28.11
C TYR A 315 1.92 23.20 -29.65
N HIS A 316 2.47 24.20 -30.31
CA HIS A 316 2.68 24.17 -31.77
C HIS A 316 3.68 23.11 -32.23
N MET A 317 4.71 22.83 -31.44
CA MET A 317 5.72 21.83 -31.74
C MET A 317 5.41 20.44 -31.24
N ASN A 318 4.35 20.27 -30.46
CA ASN A 318 4.02 19.04 -29.75
C ASN A 318 5.21 18.51 -28.93
N LEU A 319 5.95 19.41 -28.28
CA LEU A 319 7.10 19.10 -27.43
C LEU A 319 6.75 19.30 -25.97
N SER A 320 7.26 18.45 -25.10
CA SER A 320 7.15 18.65 -23.65
C SER A 320 7.94 19.89 -23.20
N ILE A 321 7.41 20.63 -22.23
CA ILE A 321 8.07 21.83 -21.68
C ILE A 321 9.53 21.56 -21.25
N PRO A 322 9.88 20.45 -20.55
CA PRO A 322 11.28 20.17 -20.21
C PRO A 322 12.19 20.07 -21.45
N ARG A 323 11.74 19.42 -22.52
CA ARG A 323 12.53 19.28 -23.76
C ARG A 323 12.68 20.61 -24.49
N LEU A 324 11.61 21.41 -24.53
CA LEU A 324 11.65 22.77 -25.09
C LEU A 324 12.62 23.65 -24.31
N LEU A 325 12.64 23.61 -22.98
CA LEU A 325 13.55 24.40 -22.15
C LEU A 325 15.03 24.06 -22.43
N CYS A 326 15.36 22.80 -22.70
CA CYS A 326 16.73 22.44 -23.11
C CYS A 326 17.12 23.15 -24.41
N ILE A 327 16.27 23.11 -25.44
CA ILE A 327 16.50 23.74 -26.73
C ILE A 327 16.63 25.26 -26.57
N ILE A 328 15.72 25.88 -25.82
CA ILE A 328 15.72 27.32 -25.52
C ILE A 328 17.01 27.73 -24.80
N SER A 329 17.46 26.99 -23.81
CA SER A 329 18.71 27.27 -23.08
C SER A 329 19.94 27.27 -24.01
N GLU A 330 20.01 26.30 -24.92
CA GLU A 330 21.10 26.26 -25.92
C GLU A 330 21.05 27.39 -26.94
N LEU A 331 19.84 27.78 -27.39
CA LEU A 331 19.67 28.90 -28.28
C LEU A 331 19.98 30.25 -27.60
N GLU A 332 19.64 30.38 -26.31
CA GLU A 332 19.99 31.53 -25.48
C GLU A 332 21.52 31.64 -25.28
N LEU A 333 22.18 30.51 -24.91
CA LEU A 333 23.64 30.46 -24.80
C LEU A 333 24.38 30.77 -26.11
N SER A 334 23.75 30.44 -27.25
CA SER A 334 24.31 30.80 -28.58
C SER A 334 23.96 32.21 -29.00
N GLY A 335 23.25 33.00 -28.19
CA GLY A 335 22.90 34.38 -28.44
C GLY A 335 21.87 34.60 -29.57
N LYS A 336 21.12 33.56 -29.95
CA LYS A 336 20.11 33.61 -31.01
C LYS A 336 18.76 34.08 -30.52
N ILE A 337 18.49 33.92 -29.24
CA ILE A 337 17.21 34.30 -28.59
C ILE A 337 17.43 35.01 -27.28
N VAL A 338 16.41 35.74 -26.84
CA VAL A 338 16.36 36.40 -25.52
C VAL A 338 15.17 35.85 -24.75
N LYS A 339 15.43 35.40 -23.53
CA LYS A 339 14.39 34.95 -22.58
C LYS A 339 13.94 36.12 -21.74
N HIS A 340 12.62 36.34 -21.66
CA HIS A 340 11.99 37.37 -20.86
C HIS A 340 11.51 36.84 -19.48
N ALA A 341 11.33 37.73 -18.50
CA ALA A 341 10.93 37.37 -17.16
C ALA A 341 9.53 36.72 -17.05
N THR A 342 8.71 36.88 -18.09
CA THR A 342 7.33 36.36 -18.18
C THR A 342 7.20 34.97 -18.81
N ASN A 343 8.27 34.14 -18.81
CA ASN A 343 8.30 32.84 -19.49
C ASN A 343 8.08 32.92 -21.02
N GLU A 344 8.47 34.04 -21.63
CA GLU A 344 8.40 34.31 -23.05
C GLU A 344 9.80 34.37 -23.65
N VAL A 345 9.91 34.12 -24.95
CA VAL A 345 11.16 34.19 -25.72
C VAL A 345 10.96 34.93 -27.03
N SER A 346 12.00 35.65 -27.49
CA SER A 346 12.04 36.33 -28.76
C SER A 346 13.39 36.12 -29.45
N LEU A 347 13.47 36.41 -30.76
CA LEU A 347 14.77 36.52 -31.42
C LEU A 347 15.57 37.67 -30.81
N SER A 348 16.90 37.50 -30.77
CA SER A 348 17.87 38.53 -30.33
C SER A 348 17.85 39.74 -31.20
#